data_ed900ef9431371bac0b6bd4456a96dac
#
_entry.id   ed900ef9431371bac0b6bd4456a96dac
#
_cell.length_a   1.000
_cell.length_b   1.000
_cell.length_c   1.000
_cell.angle_alpha   90.00
_cell.angle_beta   90.00
_cell.angle_gamma   90.00
#
_symmetry.space_group_name_H-M   'P 1'
#
loop_
_entity.id
_entity.type
_entity.pdbx_description
1 polymer ?
#
loop_
_entity_poly.entity_id
_entity_poly.type
_entity_poly.pdbx_seq_one_letter_code
_entity_poly.pdbx_strand_id
1 'polypeptide(L)'
;MSVTISVVRSSEPDRLTGAAQAMRQSIADVDAMIQGQHGLLQALSESWSGDAGLAALDRGRSIVAAHQALRDRLDTTQQVMSRGGSVLSELREQVLTAVVQVAKFGGVLSDDGRVTSLGIGRFMSLDVATAYSAVLRNLLATFTAADTATAAALCGERTGMHMRVEDFPGTWQTPTVLDVIRRDNESAAFMEIFGRKPTSAVDWQTAAALDPHSYATRYSGKPPSIVVGRIEPVPGQGFIKAGLFIPRDQVFNIPRNDLGDNRGFDPDFAPGDTRVSLYVDYENGLVIARQNPSVDVDGDVAVLLPEVKVQQTPGGAVRIQYEAKNAFAPPRAEVSGHVVRGDVVITPGAGGRPAAVDGIIGDYPSLEIYQSMPDGSSHTLAQDAADSGNAFGPLTELPFFHRIGEGSAAFAPYASPVPGAFRDFIDIVPGVREWVDPNMPTDLGPTDQVPNVVVVR
;
A
#
# COMPACT_ATOMS: atom_id res chain seq x y z
N MET A 1 19.11 -20.66 17.14
CA MET A 1 19.97 -19.48 17.46
C MET A 1 19.32 -18.29 16.79
N SER A 2 19.16 -17.17 17.47
CA SER A 2 18.72 -15.94 16.82
C SER A 2 19.86 -15.39 15.95
N VAL A 3 19.55 -15.03 14.70
CA VAL A 3 20.49 -14.39 13.79
C VAL A 3 20.80 -12.97 14.32
N THR A 4 22.05 -12.56 14.23
CA THR A 4 22.54 -11.24 14.67
C THR A 4 22.96 -10.40 13.46
N ILE A 5 23.14 -9.08 13.68
CA ILE A 5 23.60 -8.18 12.63
C ILE A 5 24.96 -8.62 12.05
N SER A 6 25.86 -9.10 12.88
CA SER A 6 27.14 -9.61 12.42
C SER A 6 27.00 -10.83 11.51
N VAL A 7 26.08 -11.74 11.83
CA VAL A 7 25.77 -12.91 10.99
C VAL A 7 25.20 -12.46 9.65
N VAL A 8 24.20 -11.57 9.66
CA VAL A 8 23.62 -11.03 8.41
C VAL A 8 24.68 -10.33 7.55
N ARG A 9 25.53 -9.52 8.18
CA ARG A 9 26.60 -8.81 7.47
C ARG A 9 27.59 -9.74 6.78
N SER A 10 27.94 -10.84 7.43
CA SER A 10 28.90 -11.84 6.90
C SER A 10 28.26 -12.88 5.97
N SER A 11 26.92 -12.91 5.89
CA SER A 11 26.21 -13.83 5.00
C SER A 11 26.43 -13.46 3.53
N GLU A 12 26.41 -14.46 2.66
CA GLU A 12 26.59 -14.31 1.20
C GLU A 12 25.42 -14.95 0.43
N PRO A 13 24.19 -14.39 0.55
CA PRO A 13 23.01 -14.97 -0.09
C PRO A 13 23.12 -15.04 -1.62
N ASP A 14 23.91 -14.14 -2.23
CA ASP A 14 24.16 -14.12 -3.68
C ASP A 14 24.81 -15.41 -4.20
N ARG A 15 25.46 -16.19 -3.34
CA ARG A 15 25.94 -17.53 -3.72
C ARG A 15 24.81 -18.49 -4.06
N LEU A 16 23.64 -18.36 -3.42
CA LEU A 16 22.47 -19.17 -3.78
C LEU A 16 21.94 -18.80 -5.15
N THR A 17 21.84 -17.52 -5.47
CA THR A 17 21.39 -17.05 -6.79
C THR A 17 22.39 -17.42 -7.88
N GLY A 18 23.69 -17.35 -7.59
CA GLY A 18 24.76 -17.80 -8.50
C GLY A 18 24.70 -19.30 -8.76
N ALA A 19 24.48 -20.12 -7.72
CA ALA A 19 24.31 -21.57 -7.85
C ALA A 19 23.03 -21.93 -8.63
N ALA A 20 21.92 -21.21 -8.38
CA ALA A 20 20.70 -21.35 -9.16
C ALA A 20 20.90 -21.04 -10.65
N GLN A 21 21.70 -20.04 -10.97
CA GLN A 21 22.03 -19.70 -12.35
C GLN A 21 22.89 -20.78 -13.03
N ALA A 22 23.88 -21.33 -12.32
CA ALA A 22 24.68 -22.44 -12.85
C ALA A 22 23.83 -23.70 -13.11
N MET A 23 22.86 -23.97 -12.24
CA MET A 23 21.95 -25.13 -12.38
C MET A 23 21.03 -25.03 -13.60
N ARG A 24 20.71 -23.84 -14.12
CA ARG A 24 19.95 -23.66 -15.36
C ARG A 24 20.63 -24.32 -16.56
N GLN A 25 21.95 -24.27 -16.61
CA GLN A 25 22.67 -24.95 -17.68
C GLN A 25 22.51 -26.47 -17.58
N SER A 26 22.62 -27.04 -16.38
CA SER A 26 22.40 -28.47 -16.16
C SER A 26 20.98 -28.93 -16.53
N ILE A 27 19.98 -28.09 -16.24
CA ILE A 27 18.58 -28.34 -16.64
C ILE A 27 18.45 -28.35 -18.16
N ALA A 28 19.06 -27.38 -18.85
CA ALA A 28 19.06 -27.33 -20.30
C ALA A 28 19.76 -28.56 -20.95
N ASP A 29 20.84 -29.04 -20.34
CA ASP A 29 21.53 -30.25 -20.80
C ASP A 29 20.66 -31.50 -20.64
N VAL A 30 19.91 -31.62 -19.54
CA VAL A 30 18.97 -32.72 -19.31
C VAL A 30 17.78 -32.63 -20.29
N ASP A 31 17.26 -31.43 -20.54
CA ASP A 31 16.19 -31.22 -21.54
C ASP A 31 16.66 -31.65 -22.96
N ALA A 32 17.87 -31.30 -23.36
CA ALA A 32 18.42 -31.72 -24.63
C ALA A 32 18.59 -33.26 -24.72
N MET A 33 19.00 -33.89 -23.62
CA MET A 33 19.10 -35.36 -23.54
C MET A 33 17.72 -36.02 -23.66
N ILE A 34 16.69 -35.50 -22.97
CA ILE A 34 15.31 -36.00 -23.05
C ILE A 34 14.80 -35.88 -24.50
N GLN A 35 15.00 -34.76 -25.16
CA GLN A 35 14.65 -34.57 -26.56
C GLN A 35 15.32 -35.58 -27.50
N GLY A 36 16.62 -35.80 -27.31
CA GLY A 36 17.34 -36.83 -28.05
C GLY A 36 16.77 -38.24 -27.85
N GLN A 37 16.43 -38.60 -26.61
CA GLN A 37 15.82 -39.90 -26.31
C GLN A 37 14.44 -40.06 -26.94
N HIS A 38 13.62 -39.02 -26.96
CA HIS A 38 12.33 -39.06 -27.66
C HIS A 38 12.50 -39.33 -29.14
N GLY A 39 13.47 -38.69 -29.83
CA GLY A 39 13.79 -38.94 -31.20
C GLY A 39 14.21 -40.37 -31.47
N LEU A 40 15.06 -40.96 -30.60
CA LEU A 40 15.49 -42.35 -30.70
C LEU A 40 14.33 -43.34 -30.49
N LEU A 41 13.43 -43.08 -29.52
CA LEU A 41 12.26 -43.92 -29.29
C LEU A 41 11.27 -43.88 -30.47
N GLN A 42 11.11 -42.72 -31.10
CA GLN A 42 10.31 -42.60 -32.32
C GLN A 42 10.92 -43.42 -33.45
N ALA A 43 12.20 -43.26 -33.75
CA ALA A 43 12.88 -44.02 -34.79
C ALA A 43 12.82 -45.56 -34.53
N LEU A 44 12.95 -45.95 -33.25
CA LEU A 44 12.81 -47.36 -32.86
C LEU A 44 11.41 -47.88 -33.11
N SER A 45 10.36 -47.10 -32.83
CA SER A 45 8.97 -47.49 -33.03
C SER A 45 8.61 -47.66 -34.54
N GLU A 46 9.33 -46.91 -35.39
CA GLU A 46 9.14 -46.99 -36.87
C GLU A 46 9.90 -48.15 -37.50
N SER A 47 11.01 -48.57 -36.91
CA SER A 47 11.95 -49.55 -37.51
C SER A 47 11.86 -50.92 -36.89
N TRP A 48 11.31 -51.11 -35.70
CA TRP A 48 11.34 -52.40 -35.00
C TRP A 48 9.97 -52.78 -34.44
N SER A 49 9.41 -53.88 -34.97
CA SER A 49 8.11 -54.47 -34.57
C SER A 49 8.27 -55.79 -33.83
N GLY A 50 7.23 -56.25 -33.11
CA GLY A 50 7.19 -57.46 -32.33
C GLY A 50 7.47 -57.28 -30.82
N ASP A 51 7.36 -58.36 -30.07
CA ASP A 51 7.41 -58.31 -28.59
C ASP A 51 8.71 -57.73 -28.03
N ALA A 52 9.86 -58.04 -28.66
CA ALA A 52 11.14 -57.51 -28.27
C ALA A 52 11.22 -56.00 -28.54
N GLY A 53 10.67 -55.49 -29.65
CA GLY A 53 10.56 -54.05 -29.97
C GLY A 53 9.69 -53.32 -28.95
N LEU A 54 8.53 -53.87 -28.59
CA LEU A 54 7.66 -53.33 -27.57
C LEU A 54 8.31 -53.25 -26.19
N ALA A 55 9.01 -54.30 -25.78
CA ALA A 55 9.78 -54.35 -24.55
C ALA A 55 10.90 -53.29 -24.49
N ALA A 56 11.60 -53.08 -25.63
CA ALA A 56 12.63 -52.04 -25.75
C ALA A 56 12.06 -50.65 -25.66
N LEU A 57 10.89 -50.37 -26.29
CA LEU A 57 10.14 -49.12 -26.22
C LEU A 57 9.68 -48.82 -24.78
N ASP A 58 9.14 -49.78 -24.09
CA ASP A 58 8.70 -49.59 -22.70
C ASP A 58 9.86 -49.32 -21.74
N ARG A 59 10.98 -49.98 -21.95
CA ARG A 59 12.22 -49.67 -21.20
C ARG A 59 12.73 -48.28 -21.47
N GLY A 60 12.74 -47.87 -22.75
CA GLY A 60 13.14 -46.52 -23.16
C GLY A 60 12.25 -45.45 -22.58
N ARG A 61 10.92 -45.64 -22.60
CA ARG A 61 9.94 -44.73 -21.95
C ARG A 61 10.17 -44.59 -20.44
N SER A 62 10.49 -45.70 -19.77
CA SER A 62 10.80 -45.69 -18.34
C SER A 62 12.07 -44.87 -18.03
N ILE A 63 13.07 -44.92 -18.93
CA ILE A 63 14.29 -44.11 -18.80
C ILE A 63 14.00 -42.63 -19.01
N VAL A 64 13.19 -42.26 -20.02
CA VAL A 64 12.76 -40.90 -20.27
C VAL A 64 11.98 -40.35 -19.07
N ALA A 65 11.04 -41.10 -18.51
CA ALA A 65 10.31 -40.71 -17.32
C ALA A 65 11.21 -40.45 -16.10
N ALA A 66 12.26 -41.27 -15.93
CA ALA A 66 13.26 -41.06 -14.86
C ALA A 66 14.05 -39.76 -15.08
N HIS A 67 14.42 -39.44 -16.33
CA HIS A 67 15.12 -38.17 -16.65
C HIS A 67 14.21 -36.97 -16.50
N GLN A 68 12.93 -37.07 -16.87
CA GLN A 68 11.93 -36.02 -16.61
C GLN A 68 11.80 -35.74 -15.12
N ALA A 69 11.67 -36.79 -14.28
CA ALA A 69 11.63 -36.64 -12.83
C ALA A 69 12.91 -36.02 -12.24
N LEU A 70 14.07 -36.30 -12.82
CA LEU A 70 15.32 -35.63 -12.45
C LEU A 70 15.31 -34.15 -12.82
N ARG A 71 14.91 -33.84 -14.05
CA ARG A 71 14.77 -32.48 -14.57
C ARG A 71 13.86 -31.62 -13.69
N ASP A 72 12.69 -32.16 -13.29
CA ASP A 72 11.71 -31.45 -12.46
C ASP A 72 12.27 -31.18 -11.05
N ARG A 73 13.02 -32.12 -10.48
CA ARG A 73 13.74 -31.89 -9.21
C ARG A 73 14.80 -30.81 -9.32
N LEU A 74 15.59 -30.81 -10.39
CA LEU A 74 16.59 -29.78 -10.61
C LEU A 74 15.93 -28.39 -10.76
N ASP A 75 14.80 -28.31 -11.48
CA ASP A 75 14.06 -27.07 -11.68
C ASP A 75 13.49 -26.55 -10.36
N THR A 76 12.87 -27.40 -9.54
CA THR A 76 12.38 -27.04 -8.20
C THR A 76 13.52 -26.53 -7.32
N THR A 77 14.63 -27.26 -7.27
CA THR A 77 15.80 -26.85 -6.48
C THR A 77 16.35 -25.51 -6.95
N GLN A 78 16.45 -25.29 -8.26
CA GLN A 78 16.89 -24.04 -8.87
C GLN A 78 15.97 -22.87 -8.47
N GLN A 79 14.67 -23.08 -8.51
CA GLN A 79 13.70 -22.06 -8.12
C GLN A 79 13.81 -21.70 -6.63
N VAL A 80 13.92 -22.69 -5.74
CA VAL A 80 14.11 -22.47 -4.30
C VAL A 80 15.40 -21.69 -4.02
N MET A 81 16.53 -22.06 -4.66
CA MET A 81 17.80 -21.34 -4.49
C MET A 81 17.73 -19.91 -5.01
N SER A 82 17.11 -19.71 -6.19
CA SER A 82 16.97 -18.39 -6.78
C SER A 82 16.12 -17.46 -5.92
N ARG A 83 14.95 -17.93 -5.48
CA ARG A 83 14.03 -17.15 -4.64
C ARG A 83 14.60 -16.90 -3.25
N GLY A 84 15.06 -17.95 -2.58
CA GLY A 84 15.67 -17.83 -1.25
C GLY A 84 16.86 -16.90 -1.24
N GLY A 85 17.74 -17.01 -2.23
CA GLY A 85 18.89 -16.13 -2.38
C GLY A 85 18.50 -14.67 -2.58
N SER A 86 17.53 -14.39 -3.46
CA SER A 86 17.06 -13.01 -3.70
C SER A 86 16.45 -12.39 -2.44
N VAL A 87 15.58 -13.12 -1.73
CA VAL A 87 14.96 -12.65 -0.48
C VAL A 87 15.99 -12.37 0.60
N LEU A 88 16.94 -13.28 0.80
CA LEU A 88 17.98 -13.11 1.81
C LEU A 88 18.92 -11.96 1.45
N SER A 89 19.24 -11.74 0.16
CA SER A 89 20.04 -10.59 -0.30
C SER A 89 19.30 -9.27 -0.01
N GLU A 90 18.03 -9.20 -0.31
CA GLU A 90 17.23 -8.01 -0.05
C GLU A 90 17.13 -7.70 1.45
N LEU A 91 16.84 -8.71 2.28
CA LEU A 91 16.80 -8.57 3.74
C LEU A 91 18.14 -8.13 4.32
N ARG A 92 19.25 -8.68 3.80
CA ARG A 92 20.60 -8.27 4.16
C ARG A 92 20.82 -6.77 3.88
N GLU A 93 20.47 -6.29 2.69
CA GLU A 93 20.60 -4.88 2.32
C GLU A 93 19.74 -3.98 3.20
N GLN A 94 18.52 -4.40 3.56
CA GLN A 94 17.64 -3.66 4.49
C GLN A 94 18.26 -3.55 5.87
N VAL A 95 18.80 -4.64 6.43
CA VAL A 95 19.50 -4.62 7.73
C VAL A 95 20.70 -3.67 7.67
N LEU A 96 21.53 -3.77 6.63
CA LEU A 96 22.72 -2.94 6.48
C LEU A 96 22.36 -1.46 6.31
N THR A 97 21.31 -1.15 5.56
CA THR A 97 20.79 0.21 5.41
C THR A 97 20.32 0.77 6.75
N ALA A 98 19.53 0.00 7.52
CA ALA A 98 19.07 0.42 8.85
C ALA A 98 20.25 0.66 9.81
N VAL A 99 21.29 -0.18 9.78
CA VAL A 99 22.52 -0.01 10.54
C VAL A 99 23.23 1.31 10.22
N VAL A 100 23.35 1.63 8.92
CA VAL A 100 23.96 2.89 8.46
C VAL A 100 23.14 4.09 8.91
N GLN A 101 21.82 4.02 8.85
CA GLN A 101 20.95 5.11 9.31
C GLN A 101 21.08 5.33 10.83
N VAL A 102 21.07 4.27 11.64
CA VAL A 102 21.30 4.37 13.09
C VAL A 102 22.62 5.06 13.40
N ALA A 103 23.68 4.68 12.71
CA ALA A 103 25.00 5.31 12.87
C ALA A 103 25.00 6.79 12.46
N LYS A 104 24.35 7.13 11.34
CA LYS A 104 24.20 8.51 10.84
C LYS A 104 23.48 9.42 11.83
N PHE A 105 22.48 8.90 12.54
CA PHE A 105 21.74 9.64 13.58
C PHE A 105 22.37 9.56 14.98
N GLY A 106 23.57 9.01 15.11
CA GLY A 106 24.29 8.96 16.39
C GLY A 106 23.72 7.95 17.41
N GLY A 107 22.96 6.95 16.94
CA GLY A 107 22.53 5.83 17.77
C GLY A 107 23.67 4.84 18.00
N VAL A 108 23.68 4.19 19.17
CA VAL A 108 24.56 3.06 19.49
C VAL A 108 23.79 1.77 19.27
N LEU A 109 24.35 0.88 18.46
CA LEU A 109 23.73 -0.34 18.03
C LEU A 109 24.41 -1.56 18.64
N SER A 110 23.65 -2.47 19.24
CA SER A 110 24.09 -3.79 19.65
C SER A 110 23.79 -4.84 18.59
N ASP A 111 24.51 -5.95 18.63
CA ASP A 111 24.45 -7.00 17.59
C ASP A 111 23.11 -7.73 17.53
N ASP A 112 22.31 -7.64 18.58
CA ASP A 112 20.92 -8.16 18.67
C ASP A 112 19.86 -7.21 18.08
N GLY A 113 20.29 -6.09 17.44
CA GLY A 113 19.40 -5.09 16.86
C GLY A 113 18.85 -4.05 17.84
N ARG A 114 19.36 -3.99 19.07
CA ARG A 114 18.98 -2.95 20.03
C ARG A 114 19.72 -1.65 19.76
N VAL A 115 18.97 -0.56 19.64
CA VAL A 115 19.49 0.79 19.46
C VAL A 115 19.33 1.57 20.75
N THR A 116 20.39 2.27 21.19
CA THR A 116 20.36 3.16 22.34
C THR A 116 20.74 4.56 21.92
N SER A 117 20.06 5.56 22.50
CA SER A 117 20.37 6.98 22.29
C SER A 117 21.37 7.45 23.35
N LEU A 118 22.36 8.24 22.95
CA LEU A 118 23.35 8.84 23.86
C LEU A 118 22.83 10.10 24.57
N GLY A 119 21.63 10.59 24.24
CA GLY A 119 20.93 11.63 25.02
C GLY A 119 21.55 13.03 25.05
N ILE A 120 22.58 13.32 24.26
CA ILE A 120 23.29 14.60 24.26
C ILE A 120 23.35 15.24 22.88
N GLY A 121 22.75 16.43 22.70
CA GLY A 121 22.85 17.25 21.48
C GLY A 121 21.87 16.89 20.36
N ARG A 122 22.28 17.05 19.09
CA ARG A 122 21.51 16.72 17.87
C ARG A 122 21.35 15.23 17.58
N PHE A 123 21.30 14.40 18.62
CA PHE A 123 21.29 12.95 18.51
C PHE A 123 19.86 12.37 18.52
N MET A 124 19.76 11.13 18.04
CA MET A 124 18.55 10.34 17.99
C MET A 124 17.72 10.43 19.28
N SER A 125 16.44 10.73 19.18
CA SER A 125 15.54 10.71 20.36
C SER A 125 15.34 9.27 20.86
N LEU A 126 14.87 9.11 22.10
CA LEU A 126 14.60 7.80 22.68
C LEU A 126 13.53 7.04 21.89
N ASP A 127 12.50 7.73 21.40
CA ASP A 127 11.42 7.14 20.61
C ASP A 127 11.94 6.63 19.27
N VAL A 128 12.78 7.40 18.60
CA VAL A 128 13.43 6.99 17.34
C VAL A 128 14.36 5.80 17.58
N ALA A 129 15.12 5.78 18.68
CA ALA A 129 15.97 4.64 19.02
C ALA A 129 15.14 3.38 19.29
N THR A 130 13.99 3.52 19.95
CA THR A 130 13.05 2.43 20.21
C THR A 130 12.45 1.89 18.89
N ALA A 131 12.02 2.78 18.00
CA ALA A 131 11.51 2.41 16.70
C ALA A 131 12.56 1.66 15.86
N TYR A 132 13.79 2.17 15.76
CA TYR A 132 14.86 1.45 15.05
C TYR A 132 15.20 0.11 15.70
N SER A 133 15.12 -0.01 17.03
CA SER A 133 15.30 -1.30 17.72
C SER A 133 14.23 -2.30 17.31
N ALA A 134 12.97 -1.88 17.21
CA ALA A 134 11.87 -2.74 16.78
C ALA A 134 12.07 -3.19 15.31
N VAL A 135 12.39 -2.25 14.42
CA VAL A 135 12.66 -2.52 13.00
C VAL A 135 13.80 -3.53 12.85
N LEU A 136 14.95 -3.28 13.47
CA LEU A 136 16.11 -4.17 13.31
C LEU A 136 15.86 -5.57 13.86
N ARG A 137 15.19 -5.70 15.01
CA ARG A 137 14.84 -7.04 15.56
C ARG A 137 13.89 -7.78 14.66
N ASN A 138 12.92 -7.09 14.08
CA ASN A 138 11.99 -7.70 13.13
C ASN A 138 12.71 -8.13 11.85
N LEU A 139 13.60 -7.29 11.30
CA LEU A 139 14.46 -7.65 10.17
C LEU A 139 15.28 -8.91 10.43
N LEU A 140 15.90 -9.00 11.60
CA LEU A 140 16.68 -10.19 12.00
C LEU A 140 15.79 -11.43 12.16
N ALA A 141 14.61 -11.30 12.73
CA ALA A 141 13.64 -12.39 12.87
C ALA A 141 13.17 -12.88 11.49
N THR A 142 12.88 -11.97 10.57
CA THR A 142 12.44 -12.31 9.21
C THR A 142 13.58 -12.94 8.40
N PHE A 143 14.80 -12.43 8.51
CA PHE A 143 15.96 -13.08 7.90
C PHE A 143 16.11 -14.53 8.41
N THR A 144 15.97 -14.73 9.72
CA THR A 144 15.98 -16.07 10.32
C THR A 144 14.89 -16.99 9.75
N ALA A 145 13.67 -16.47 9.62
CA ALA A 145 12.54 -17.21 9.07
C ALA A 145 12.76 -17.57 7.59
N ALA A 146 13.23 -16.61 6.78
CA ALA A 146 13.53 -16.83 5.36
C ALA A 146 14.67 -17.84 5.15
N ASP A 147 15.73 -17.77 5.94
CA ASP A 147 16.84 -18.71 5.92
C ASP A 147 16.39 -20.12 6.28
N THR A 148 15.63 -20.23 7.37
CA THR A 148 15.07 -21.51 7.83
C THR A 148 14.13 -22.13 6.80
N ALA A 149 13.25 -21.33 6.19
CA ALA A 149 12.33 -21.79 5.15
C ALA A 149 13.07 -22.25 3.89
N THR A 150 14.07 -21.48 3.45
CA THR A 150 14.91 -21.85 2.31
C THR A 150 15.68 -23.15 2.58
N ALA A 151 16.27 -23.29 3.76
CA ALA A 151 16.98 -24.52 4.17
C ALA A 151 16.04 -25.72 4.24
N ALA A 152 14.84 -25.56 4.82
CA ALA A 152 13.85 -26.63 4.89
C ALA A 152 13.37 -27.08 3.50
N ALA A 153 13.12 -26.15 2.57
CA ALA A 153 12.75 -26.46 1.20
C ALA A 153 13.87 -27.25 0.48
N LEU A 154 15.12 -26.82 0.61
CA LEU A 154 16.27 -27.53 0.02
C LEU A 154 16.51 -28.91 0.67
N CYS A 155 16.23 -29.06 1.98
CA CYS A 155 16.32 -30.35 2.66
C CYS A 155 15.17 -31.28 2.30
N GLY A 156 13.95 -30.76 2.10
CA GLY A 156 12.76 -31.50 1.68
C GLY A 156 12.99 -32.18 0.32
N GLU A 157 13.62 -31.51 -0.62
CA GLU A 157 14.01 -32.07 -1.91
C GLU A 157 14.97 -33.26 -1.78
N ARG A 158 15.86 -33.26 -0.78
CA ARG A 158 16.79 -34.39 -0.51
C ARG A 158 16.09 -35.61 0.05
N THR A 159 15.00 -35.45 0.79
CA THR A 159 14.31 -36.54 1.48
C THR A 159 13.15 -37.15 0.69
N GLY A 160 12.88 -36.62 -0.53
CA GLY A 160 11.76 -37.13 -1.35
C GLY A 160 10.38 -36.79 -0.81
N MET A 161 10.26 -35.97 0.23
CA MET A 161 9.01 -35.36 0.63
C MET A 161 8.71 -34.20 -0.32
N HIS A 162 7.95 -34.51 -1.36
CA HIS A 162 7.49 -33.55 -2.35
C HIS A 162 6.54 -32.55 -1.70
N MET A 163 7.01 -31.38 -1.29
CA MET A 163 6.18 -30.20 -1.30
C MET A 163 6.02 -29.77 -2.76
N ARG A 164 4.84 -30.00 -3.32
CA ARG A 164 4.54 -29.56 -4.68
C ARG A 164 4.59 -28.03 -4.72
N VAL A 165 5.06 -27.49 -5.84
CA VAL A 165 4.99 -26.04 -6.11
C VAL A 165 3.56 -25.51 -5.99
N GLU A 166 2.55 -26.40 -6.14
CA GLU A 166 1.11 -26.14 -6.00
C GLU A 166 0.66 -26.00 -4.53
N ASP A 167 1.42 -26.49 -3.57
CA ASP A 167 1.17 -26.32 -2.12
C ASP A 167 1.65 -24.94 -1.61
N PHE A 168 2.33 -24.18 -2.47
CA PHE A 168 2.61 -22.77 -2.26
C PHE A 168 1.46 -21.97 -2.89
N PRO A 169 0.62 -21.25 -2.09
CA PRO A 169 -0.44 -20.41 -2.64
C PRO A 169 0.13 -19.44 -3.67
N GLY A 170 -0.55 -19.30 -4.80
CA GLY A 170 -0.10 -18.65 -6.01
C GLY A 170 0.66 -17.34 -5.82
N THR A 171 1.63 -17.11 -6.69
CA THR A 171 2.51 -15.95 -6.77
C THR A 171 2.97 -15.43 -5.41
N TRP A 172 3.94 -16.10 -4.81
CA TRP A 172 4.68 -15.57 -3.69
C TRP A 172 5.49 -14.36 -4.18
N GLN A 173 4.89 -13.19 -4.16
CA GLN A 173 5.64 -12.04 -3.72
C GLN A 173 5.94 -12.33 -2.26
N THR A 174 7.16 -12.70 -1.96
CA THR A 174 7.60 -12.88 -0.57
C THR A 174 7.32 -11.55 0.11
N PRO A 175 6.46 -11.49 1.14
CA PRO A 175 6.21 -10.23 1.81
C PRO A 175 7.57 -9.73 2.26
N THR A 176 7.94 -8.55 1.82
CA THR A 176 9.12 -7.89 2.35
C THR A 176 8.91 -7.71 3.84
N VAL A 177 9.96 -7.51 4.60
CA VAL A 177 9.83 -7.17 6.03
C VAL A 177 8.94 -5.95 6.23
N LEU A 178 9.04 -4.98 5.32
CA LEU A 178 8.16 -3.82 5.32
C LEU A 178 6.69 -4.23 5.17
N ASP A 179 6.39 -5.27 4.38
CA ASP A 179 5.01 -5.75 4.22
C ASP A 179 4.48 -6.44 5.48
N VAL A 180 5.33 -7.19 6.22
CA VAL A 180 4.94 -7.79 7.50
C VAL A 180 4.73 -6.71 8.56
N ILE A 181 5.66 -5.75 8.70
CA ILE A 181 5.52 -4.62 9.61
C ILE A 181 4.29 -3.80 9.26
N ARG A 182 4.08 -3.52 7.98
CA ARG A 182 2.89 -2.82 7.49
C ARG A 182 1.62 -3.55 7.88
N ARG A 183 1.55 -4.86 7.65
CA ARG A 183 0.38 -5.68 8.01
C ARG A 183 0.10 -5.70 9.51
N ASP A 184 1.12 -5.76 10.34
CA ASP A 184 0.96 -5.69 11.80
C ASP A 184 0.47 -4.31 12.24
N ASN A 185 1.03 -3.22 11.68
CA ASN A 185 0.62 -1.86 11.97
C ASN A 185 -0.81 -1.58 11.46
N GLU A 186 -1.13 -1.98 10.23
CA GLU A 186 -2.48 -1.92 9.67
C GLU A 186 -3.49 -2.64 10.57
N SER A 187 -3.16 -3.87 11.00
CA SER A 187 -4.02 -4.65 11.91
C SER A 187 -4.19 -3.99 13.27
N ALA A 188 -3.15 -3.37 13.81
CA ALA A 188 -3.21 -2.63 15.07
C ALA A 188 -4.09 -1.38 14.96
N ALA A 189 -3.92 -0.57 13.91
CA ALA A 189 -4.71 0.63 13.66
C ALA A 189 -6.21 0.30 13.46
N PHE A 190 -6.52 -0.77 12.74
CA PHE A 190 -7.89 -1.23 12.58
C PHE A 190 -8.49 -1.70 13.93
N MET A 191 -7.71 -2.46 14.72
CA MET A 191 -8.14 -2.95 16.02
C MET A 191 -8.43 -1.82 17.01
N GLU A 192 -7.69 -0.71 16.94
CA GLU A 192 -7.91 0.46 17.78
C GLU A 192 -9.32 1.04 17.60
N ILE A 193 -9.80 1.12 16.35
CA ILE A 193 -11.11 1.69 16.04
C ILE A 193 -12.25 0.68 16.19
N PHE A 194 -12.03 -0.58 15.77
CA PHE A 194 -13.11 -1.59 15.66
C PHE A 194 -13.10 -2.65 16.76
N GLY A 195 -12.05 -2.71 17.60
CA GLY A 195 -11.90 -3.70 18.67
C GLY A 195 -11.73 -5.16 18.18
N ARG A 196 -11.50 -5.35 16.87
CA ARG A 196 -11.29 -6.66 16.23
C ARG A 196 -10.20 -6.57 15.17
N LYS A 197 -9.62 -7.71 14.79
CA LYS A 197 -8.68 -7.77 13.67
C LYS A 197 -9.39 -7.67 12.31
N PRO A 198 -8.70 -7.19 11.26
CA PRO A 198 -9.22 -7.24 9.89
C PRO A 198 -9.43 -8.68 9.43
N THR A 199 -10.55 -8.96 8.75
CA THR A 199 -10.89 -10.31 8.28
C THR A 199 -11.27 -10.35 6.79
N SER A 200 -11.82 -9.27 6.26
CA SER A 200 -12.25 -9.14 4.87
C SER A 200 -11.26 -8.30 4.05
N ALA A 201 -11.38 -8.34 2.72
CA ALA A 201 -10.60 -7.46 1.85
C ALA A 201 -10.88 -5.97 2.14
N VAL A 202 -12.12 -5.61 2.42
CA VAL A 202 -12.52 -4.25 2.82
C VAL A 202 -11.88 -3.87 4.16
N ASP A 203 -11.90 -4.76 5.16
CA ASP A 203 -11.21 -4.51 6.43
C ASP A 203 -9.73 -4.19 6.25
N TRP A 204 -9.05 -4.91 5.35
CA TRP A 204 -7.64 -4.67 5.08
C TRP A 204 -7.38 -3.37 4.33
N GLN A 205 -8.29 -2.94 3.44
CA GLN A 205 -8.19 -1.63 2.81
C GLN A 205 -8.38 -0.50 3.82
N THR A 206 -9.35 -0.65 4.73
CA THR A 206 -9.57 0.26 5.85
C THR A 206 -8.39 0.29 6.80
N ALA A 207 -7.83 -0.86 7.13
CA ALA A 207 -6.64 -1.00 7.96
C ALA A 207 -5.44 -0.24 7.37
N ALA A 208 -5.20 -0.39 6.05
CA ALA A 208 -4.15 0.32 5.34
C ALA A 208 -4.36 1.85 5.33
N ALA A 209 -5.61 2.31 5.16
CA ALA A 209 -5.94 3.73 5.21
C ALA A 209 -5.72 4.35 6.61
N LEU A 210 -5.94 3.56 7.67
CA LEU A 210 -5.79 3.96 9.07
C LEU A 210 -4.36 3.87 9.59
N ASP A 211 -3.46 3.19 8.90
CA ASP A 211 -2.09 2.99 9.38
C ASP A 211 -1.35 4.32 9.54
N PRO A 212 -0.93 4.69 10.77
CA PRO A 212 -0.29 5.97 11.05
C PRO A 212 1.18 6.03 10.60
N HIS A 213 1.68 5.01 9.90
CA HIS A 213 3.07 4.96 9.48
C HIS A 213 3.25 5.34 8.01
N SER A 214 4.42 5.89 7.70
CA SER A 214 4.88 6.13 6.33
C SER A 214 6.03 5.19 6.01
N TYR A 215 5.90 4.45 4.91
CA TYR A 215 6.89 3.46 4.47
C TYR A 215 7.78 3.96 3.33
N ALA A 216 7.36 5.02 2.63
CA ALA A 216 8.18 5.62 1.60
C ALA A 216 9.40 6.32 2.23
N THR A 217 10.61 5.97 1.76
CA THR A 217 11.87 6.50 2.28
C THR A 217 11.96 8.02 2.18
N ARG A 218 11.31 8.62 1.17
CA ARG A 218 11.23 10.08 0.99
C ARG A 218 10.59 10.80 2.19
N TYR A 219 9.72 10.16 2.94
CA TYR A 219 9.06 10.76 4.10
C TYR A 219 9.90 10.70 5.38
N SER A 220 11.08 10.08 5.35
CA SER A 220 12.00 9.98 6.49
C SER A 220 11.33 9.51 7.79
N GLY A 221 10.32 8.63 7.68
CA GLY A 221 9.53 8.12 8.80
C GLY A 221 8.51 9.12 9.38
N LYS A 222 8.32 10.29 8.77
CA LYS A 222 7.29 11.25 9.18
C LYS A 222 5.91 10.61 8.99
N PRO A 223 5.06 10.54 10.03
CA PRO A 223 3.73 9.98 9.91
C PRO A 223 2.81 10.87 9.05
N PRO A 224 1.81 10.28 8.39
CA PRO A 224 0.71 11.03 7.79
C PRO A 224 -0.20 11.61 8.88
N SER A 225 -0.98 12.62 8.53
CA SER A 225 -2.10 13.06 9.35
C SER A 225 -3.37 12.33 8.92
N ILE A 226 -4.10 11.75 9.89
CA ILE A 226 -5.31 10.97 9.65
C ILE A 226 -6.43 11.51 10.52
N VAL A 227 -7.57 11.78 9.91
CA VAL A 227 -8.82 12.11 10.60
C VAL A 227 -9.95 11.20 10.14
N VAL A 228 -10.86 10.89 11.04
CA VAL A 228 -11.91 9.89 10.83
C VAL A 228 -13.27 10.35 11.36
N GLY A 229 -14.33 9.74 10.86
CA GLY A 229 -15.69 9.93 11.36
C GLY A 229 -16.56 8.71 11.10
N ARG A 230 -17.44 8.37 12.05
CA ARG A 230 -18.38 7.25 11.93
C ARG A 230 -19.60 7.65 11.12
N ILE A 231 -19.92 6.88 10.10
CA ILE A 231 -21.16 6.95 9.34
C ILE A 231 -22.02 5.72 9.62
N GLU A 232 -23.29 5.78 9.27
CA GLU A 232 -24.15 4.60 9.26
C GLU A 232 -23.69 3.65 8.15
N PRO A 233 -23.40 2.36 8.44
CA PRO A 233 -22.98 1.39 7.42
C PRO A 233 -24.04 1.21 6.32
N VAL A 234 -23.59 0.97 5.10
CA VAL A 234 -24.43 0.60 3.94
C VAL A 234 -23.88 -0.70 3.35
N PRO A 235 -24.25 -1.85 3.92
CA PRO A 235 -23.71 -3.15 3.51
C PRO A 235 -23.88 -3.44 2.02
N GLY A 236 -22.85 -4.06 1.43
CA GLY A 236 -22.84 -4.38 0.01
C GLY A 236 -22.34 -3.26 -0.89
N GLN A 237 -21.91 -2.13 -0.34
CA GLN A 237 -21.31 -1.01 -1.08
C GLN A 237 -19.78 -1.00 -1.06
N GLY A 238 -19.18 -1.84 -0.23
CA GLY A 238 -17.73 -2.03 -0.16
C GLY A 238 -16.96 -0.80 0.31
N PHE A 239 -15.84 -0.55 -0.35
CA PHE A 239 -14.86 0.46 0.02
C PHE A 239 -14.58 1.39 -1.17
N ILE A 240 -14.71 2.69 -0.94
CA ILE A 240 -14.37 3.71 -1.93
C ILE A 240 -13.09 4.40 -1.52
N LYS A 241 -12.16 4.54 -2.45
CA LYS A 241 -10.91 5.27 -2.27
C LYS A 241 -10.77 6.37 -3.32
N ALA A 242 -10.51 7.58 -2.87
CA ALA A 242 -10.16 8.70 -3.71
C ALA A 242 -8.72 9.11 -3.40
N GLY A 243 -7.88 9.19 -4.42
CA GLY A 243 -6.48 9.61 -4.32
C GLY A 243 -6.25 10.90 -5.08
N LEU A 244 -5.62 11.89 -4.44
CA LEU A 244 -5.11 13.09 -5.08
C LEU A 244 -3.60 12.98 -5.13
N PHE A 245 -3.03 12.87 -6.34
CA PHE A 245 -1.62 12.61 -6.54
C PHE A 245 -0.98 13.61 -7.51
N ILE A 246 0.31 13.83 -7.31
CA ILE A 246 1.11 14.75 -8.13
C ILE A 246 1.88 13.91 -9.17
N PRO A 247 1.53 14.01 -10.47
CA PRO A 247 2.05 13.09 -11.49
C PRO A 247 3.54 13.29 -11.83
N ARG A 248 4.16 14.36 -11.38
CA ARG A 248 5.56 14.69 -11.65
C ARG A 248 6.43 14.50 -10.41
N ASP A 249 7.72 14.23 -10.63
CA ASP A 249 8.74 14.06 -9.61
C ASP A 249 9.19 15.40 -8.97
N GLN A 250 8.95 16.52 -9.64
CA GLN A 250 9.19 17.86 -9.12
C GLN A 250 8.09 18.82 -9.56
N VAL A 251 7.64 19.64 -8.61
CA VAL A 251 6.59 20.62 -8.81
C VAL A 251 7.06 21.96 -8.27
N PHE A 252 6.94 23.01 -9.09
CA PHE A 252 7.28 24.35 -8.65
C PHE A 252 6.32 24.84 -7.57
N ASN A 253 6.84 25.04 -6.37
CA ASN A 253 6.07 25.47 -5.21
C ASN A 253 6.86 26.54 -4.44
N ILE A 254 6.34 27.76 -4.35
CA ILE A 254 6.99 28.86 -3.60
C ILE A 254 6.63 28.70 -2.11
N PRO A 255 7.61 28.77 -1.18
CA PRO A 255 9.02 29.13 -1.38
C PRO A 255 9.95 27.97 -1.76
N ARG A 256 9.48 26.72 -1.73
CA ARG A 256 10.28 25.52 -2.00
C ARG A 256 9.59 24.63 -3.03
N ASN A 257 10.38 24.00 -3.88
CA ASN A 257 9.87 22.99 -4.79
C ASN A 257 9.43 21.74 -4.01
N ASP A 258 8.24 21.24 -4.32
CA ASP A 258 7.76 19.97 -3.79
C ASP A 258 8.17 18.81 -4.70
N LEU A 259 8.49 17.67 -4.09
CA LEU A 259 8.64 16.42 -4.82
C LEU A 259 7.26 15.82 -5.09
N GLY A 260 7.00 15.49 -6.35
CA GLY A 260 5.77 14.82 -6.77
C GLY A 260 5.68 13.37 -6.32
N ASP A 261 4.59 12.72 -6.68
CA ASP A 261 4.37 11.28 -6.46
C ASP A 261 4.90 10.43 -7.61
N ASN A 262 5.21 11.07 -8.75
CA ASN A 262 5.81 10.49 -9.94
C ASN A 262 5.10 9.22 -10.42
N ARG A 263 3.78 9.27 -10.52
CA ARG A 263 2.94 8.17 -10.98
C ARG A 263 1.76 8.63 -11.85
N GLY A 264 1.14 7.70 -12.53
CA GLY A 264 -0.14 7.86 -13.22
C GLY A 264 -1.31 7.31 -12.39
N PHE A 265 -2.46 7.16 -13.04
CA PHE A 265 -3.63 6.52 -12.47
C PHE A 265 -3.33 5.05 -12.13
N ASP A 266 -3.72 4.63 -10.92
CA ASP A 266 -3.47 3.28 -10.43
C ASP A 266 -4.61 2.83 -9.51
N PRO A 267 -5.47 1.88 -9.94
CA PRO A 267 -6.53 1.37 -9.08
C PRO A 267 -6.01 0.68 -7.81
N ASP A 268 -4.76 0.27 -7.78
CA ASP A 268 -4.14 -0.42 -6.66
C ASP A 268 -3.21 0.47 -5.83
N PHE A 269 -3.27 1.80 -6.01
CA PHE A 269 -2.41 2.72 -5.27
C PHE A 269 -2.46 2.47 -3.75
N ALA A 270 -1.29 2.46 -3.11
CA ALA A 270 -1.20 2.38 -1.65
C ALA A 270 -1.47 3.76 -1.01
N PRO A 271 -1.94 3.81 0.25
CA PRO A 271 -2.23 5.08 0.94
C PRO A 271 -1.06 6.07 0.97
N GLY A 272 0.18 5.58 0.90
CA GLY A 272 1.39 6.41 0.85
C GLY A 272 1.72 7.00 -0.52
N ASP A 273 1.02 6.60 -1.58
CA ASP A 273 1.33 6.97 -2.97
C ASP A 273 0.52 8.18 -3.46
N THR A 274 -0.12 8.90 -2.57
CA THR A 274 -0.91 10.09 -2.84
C THR A 274 -0.54 11.22 -1.88
N ARG A 275 -0.93 12.45 -2.20
CA ARG A 275 -0.80 13.58 -1.25
C ARG A 275 -1.95 13.64 -0.27
N VAL A 276 -3.16 13.46 -0.76
CA VAL A 276 -4.38 13.41 0.03
C VAL A 276 -5.19 12.22 -0.43
N SER A 277 -5.75 11.49 0.50
CA SER A 277 -6.68 10.40 0.22
C SER A 277 -7.93 10.55 1.07
N LEU A 278 -9.06 10.26 0.45
CA LEU A 278 -10.35 10.16 1.12
C LEU A 278 -10.87 8.74 0.94
N TYR A 279 -11.37 8.15 2.00
CA TYR A 279 -11.90 6.80 1.98
C TYR A 279 -13.28 6.76 2.60
N VAL A 280 -14.17 5.98 2.00
CA VAL A 280 -15.48 5.67 2.58
C VAL A 280 -15.63 4.16 2.66
N ASP A 281 -15.56 3.66 3.88
CA ASP A 281 -15.83 2.27 4.21
C ASP A 281 -17.31 2.12 4.54
N TYR A 282 -18.09 1.72 3.57
CA TYR A 282 -19.52 1.51 3.75
C TYR A 282 -19.86 0.23 4.53
N GLU A 283 -18.97 -0.77 4.52
CA GLU A 283 -19.19 -2.03 5.23
C GLU A 283 -19.05 -1.85 6.75
N ASN A 284 -18.04 -1.10 7.18
CA ASN A 284 -17.77 -0.88 8.60
C ASN A 284 -18.28 0.49 9.11
N GLY A 285 -18.74 1.35 8.22
CA GLY A 285 -19.29 2.66 8.56
C GLY A 285 -18.24 3.67 9.00
N LEU A 286 -17.22 3.93 8.16
CA LEU A 286 -16.16 4.87 8.48
C LEU A 286 -15.80 5.74 7.27
N VAL A 287 -15.62 7.04 7.50
CA VAL A 287 -14.95 7.95 6.57
C VAL A 287 -13.56 8.26 7.12
N ILE A 288 -12.56 8.21 6.26
CA ILE A 288 -11.16 8.46 6.61
C ILE A 288 -10.63 9.51 5.64
N ALA A 289 -9.95 10.51 6.15
CA ALA A 289 -9.14 11.42 5.36
C ALA A 289 -7.70 11.33 5.83
N ARG A 290 -6.78 11.17 4.88
CA ARG A 290 -5.35 11.03 5.12
C ARG A 290 -4.59 12.04 4.30
N GLN A 291 -3.71 12.81 4.92
CA GLN A 291 -2.75 13.67 4.25
C GLN A 291 -1.34 13.14 4.53
N ASN A 292 -0.66 12.77 3.45
CA ASN A 292 0.73 12.32 3.51
C ASN A 292 1.67 13.53 3.63
N PRO A 293 2.90 13.32 4.14
CA PRO A 293 3.88 14.39 4.21
C PRO A 293 4.24 14.95 2.84
N SER A 294 4.43 16.26 2.77
CA SER A 294 5.10 16.93 1.66
C SER A 294 6.61 16.86 1.84
N VAL A 295 7.35 16.72 0.75
CA VAL A 295 8.81 16.67 0.73
C VAL A 295 9.30 17.70 -0.25
N ASP A 296 10.23 18.55 0.14
CA ASP A 296 10.86 19.50 -0.77
C ASP A 296 12.15 18.95 -1.38
N VAL A 297 12.72 19.69 -2.34
CA VAL A 297 13.95 19.28 -3.05
C VAL A 297 15.18 19.24 -2.13
N ASP A 298 15.15 19.89 -0.98
CA ASP A 298 16.21 19.87 0.03
C ASP A 298 16.07 18.65 0.95
N GLY A 299 14.98 17.89 0.83
CA GLY A 299 14.69 16.71 1.64
C GLY A 299 14.03 17.03 2.98
N ASP A 300 13.59 18.26 3.19
CA ASP A 300 12.76 18.61 4.35
C ASP A 300 11.39 17.97 4.23
N VAL A 301 10.88 17.43 5.33
CA VAL A 301 9.61 16.71 5.37
C VAL A 301 8.66 17.35 6.38
N ALA A 302 7.48 17.75 5.92
CA ALA A 302 6.46 18.34 6.77
C ALA A 302 5.06 17.81 6.39
N VAL A 303 4.12 17.84 7.36
CA VAL A 303 2.73 17.43 7.18
C VAL A 303 1.82 18.40 7.91
N LEU A 304 0.64 18.64 7.35
CA LEU A 304 -0.45 19.35 8.02
C LEU A 304 -1.66 18.44 8.19
N LEU A 305 -2.55 18.83 9.08
CA LEU A 305 -3.82 18.16 9.29
C LEU A 305 -4.81 18.62 8.21
N PRO A 306 -5.48 17.71 7.47
CA PRO A 306 -6.54 18.10 6.56
C PRO A 306 -7.79 18.54 7.33
N GLU A 307 -8.46 19.57 6.85
CA GLU A 307 -9.77 19.98 7.34
C GLU A 307 -10.85 19.25 6.55
N VAL A 308 -11.64 18.42 7.20
CA VAL A 308 -12.64 17.58 6.52
C VAL A 308 -13.95 17.59 7.29
N LYS A 309 -15.04 17.92 6.57
CA LYS A 309 -16.40 17.95 7.10
C LYS A 309 -17.26 16.96 6.35
N VAL A 310 -18.06 16.21 7.07
CA VAL A 310 -18.86 15.12 6.51
C VAL A 310 -20.31 15.20 6.99
N GLN A 311 -21.22 14.87 6.07
CA GLN A 311 -22.64 14.65 6.34
C GLN A 311 -23.07 13.37 5.63
N GLN A 312 -24.05 12.66 6.19
CA GLN A 312 -24.65 11.50 5.56
C GLN A 312 -26.15 11.68 5.41
N THR A 313 -26.77 11.15 4.36
CA THR A 313 -28.23 11.07 4.24
C THR A 313 -28.73 9.74 4.81
N PRO A 314 -30.02 9.61 5.17
CA PRO A 314 -30.61 8.32 5.57
C PRO A 314 -30.49 7.24 4.48
N GLY A 315 -30.35 7.64 3.21
CA GLY A 315 -30.08 6.75 2.08
C GLY A 315 -28.63 6.32 1.91
N GLY A 316 -27.76 6.72 2.84
CA GLY A 316 -26.34 6.35 2.83
C GLY A 316 -25.44 7.24 1.95
N ALA A 317 -25.97 8.22 1.22
CA ALA A 317 -25.13 9.14 0.49
C ALA A 317 -24.29 10.00 1.45
N VAL A 318 -22.98 10.16 1.15
CA VAL A 318 -22.04 10.86 2.00
C VAL A 318 -21.49 12.08 1.25
N ARG A 319 -21.67 13.27 1.83
CA ARG A 319 -21.03 14.50 1.37
C ARG A 319 -19.74 14.71 2.14
N ILE A 320 -18.67 14.97 1.43
CA ILE A 320 -17.33 15.22 1.98
C ILE A 320 -16.86 16.58 1.46
N GLN A 321 -16.63 17.51 2.37
CA GLN A 321 -15.98 18.78 2.11
C GLN A 321 -14.59 18.71 2.70
N TYR A 322 -13.56 18.93 1.89
CA TYR A 322 -12.18 18.83 2.36
C TYR A 322 -11.33 20.01 1.90
N GLU A 323 -10.38 20.37 2.75
CA GLU A 323 -9.30 21.31 2.46
C GLU A 323 -7.98 20.76 2.99
N ALA A 324 -6.98 20.69 2.11
CA ALA A 324 -5.65 20.23 2.45
C ALA A 324 -4.58 21.22 1.97
N LYS A 325 -3.70 21.61 2.88
CA LYS A 325 -2.64 22.58 2.62
C LYS A 325 -1.31 21.88 2.48
N ASN A 326 -0.49 22.34 1.53
CA ASN A 326 0.92 21.95 1.50
C ASN A 326 1.64 22.59 2.70
N ALA A 327 2.35 21.77 3.47
CA ALA A 327 3.06 22.25 4.67
C ALA A 327 4.16 23.28 4.40
N PHE A 328 4.60 23.40 3.15
CA PHE A 328 5.57 24.39 2.68
C PHE A 328 4.92 25.57 1.95
N ALA A 329 3.59 25.63 1.89
CA ALA A 329 2.91 26.76 1.28
C ALA A 329 3.20 28.05 2.06
N PRO A 330 3.26 29.21 1.37
CA PRO A 330 3.45 30.49 2.04
C PRO A 330 2.28 30.78 3.00
N PRO A 331 2.52 31.56 4.07
CA PRO A 331 1.45 31.99 4.97
C PRO A 331 0.29 32.63 4.20
N ARG A 332 -0.95 32.22 4.54
CA ARG A 332 -2.18 32.69 3.89
C ARG A 332 -2.38 32.20 2.45
N ALA A 333 -1.76 31.10 2.06
CA ALA A 333 -1.99 30.47 0.76
C ALA A 333 -3.48 30.16 0.52
N GLU A 334 -4.24 29.83 1.59
CA GLU A 334 -5.68 29.61 1.56
C GLU A 334 -6.46 30.84 1.10
N VAL A 335 -6.09 32.05 1.49
CA VAL A 335 -6.76 33.29 1.11
C VAL A 335 -6.64 33.54 -0.40
N SER A 336 -5.56 33.05 -1.02
CA SER A 336 -5.31 33.15 -2.45
C SER A 336 -5.80 31.93 -3.25
N GLY A 337 -6.49 30.97 -2.58
CA GLY A 337 -7.00 29.76 -3.23
C GLY A 337 -5.95 28.69 -3.51
N HIS A 338 -4.73 28.82 -2.95
CA HIS A 338 -3.63 27.86 -3.17
C HIS A 338 -3.70 26.68 -2.18
N VAL A 339 -4.85 26.03 -2.14
CA VAL A 339 -5.11 24.83 -1.34
C VAL A 339 -5.83 23.78 -2.17
N VAL A 340 -5.57 22.55 -1.90
CA VAL A 340 -6.30 21.41 -2.48
C VAL A 340 -7.63 21.29 -1.74
N ARG A 341 -8.73 21.47 -2.45
CA ARG A 341 -10.07 21.45 -1.85
C ARG A 341 -11.10 20.82 -2.77
N GLY A 342 -12.17 20.32 -2.17
CA GLY A 342 -13.29 19.76 -2.91
C GLY A 342 -14.56 19.66 -2.06
N ASP A 343 -15.67 19.53 -2.75
CA ASP A 343 -16.99 19.27 -2.17
C ASP A 343 -17.66 18.20 -3.03
N VAL A 344 -17.70 16.99 -2.53
CA VAL A 344 -18.15 15.82 -3.26
C VAL A 344 -19.25 15.08 -2.52
N VAL A 345 -20.19 14.51 -3.27
CA VAL A 345 -21.22 13.61 -2.77
C VAL A 345 -20.98 12.23 -3.39
N ILE A 346 -20.87 11.23 -2.55
CA ILE A 346 -20.79 9.83 -2.95
C ILE A 346 -22.12 9.17 -2.64
N THR A 347 -22.84 8.75 -3.67
CA THR A 347 -24.16 8.12 -3.55
C THR A 347 -24.03 6.62 -3.76
N PRO A 348 -24.38 5.77 -2.79
CA PRO A 348 -24.36 4.31 -2.94
C PRO A 348 -25.17 3.84 -4.13
N GLY A 349 -24.66 2.86 -4.87
CA GLY A 349 -25.36 2.28 -6.01
C GLY A 349 -26.50 1.36 -5.60
N ALA A 350 -27.63 1.40 -6.32
CA ALA A 350 -28.74 0.50 -6.07
C ALA A 350 -28.62 -0.77 -6.93
N GLY A 351 -28.98 -1.94 -6.35
CA GLY A 351 -29.07 -3.21 -7.10
C GLY A 351 -27.73 -3.72 -7.63
N GLY A 352 -26.65 -3.58 -6.88
CA GLY A 352 -25.32 -4.04 -7.28
C GLY A 352 -24.60 -3.14 -8.30
N ARG A 353 -25.14 -1.96 -8.58
CA ARG A 353 -24.46 -0.96 -9.42
C ARG A 353 -23.36 -0.25 -8.59
N PRO A 354 -22.30 0.25 -9.25
CA PRO A 354 -21.31 1.07 -8.56
C PRO A 354 -21.91 2.37 -8.03
N ALA A 355 -21.27 2.95 -7.03
CA ALA A 355 -21.62 4.25 -6.49
C ALA A 355 -21.46 5.36 -7.56
N ALA A 356 -22.22 6.44 -7.41
CA ALA A 356 -22.03 7.66 -8.18
C ALA A 356 -21.26 8.69 -7.36
N VAL A 357 -20.43 9.49 -8.04
CA VAL A 357 -19.70 10.61 -7.44
C VAL A 357 -20.09 11.89 -8.17
N ASP A 358 -20.53 12.89 -7.42
CA ASP A 358 -20.90 14.20 -7.92
C ASP A 358 -20.18 15.29 -7.12
N GLY A 359 -19.75 16.36 -7.77
CA GLY A 359 -19.19 17.49 -7.05
C GLY A 359 -18.20 18.34 -7.82
N ILE A 360 -17.42 19.11 -7.05
CA ILE A 360 -16.33 19.95 -7.53
C ILE A 360 -15.04 19.55 -6.82
N ILE A 361 -13.96 19.48 -7.57
CA ILE A 361 -12.63 19.07 -7.08
C ILE A 361 -11.61 19.99 -7.72
N GLY A 362 -10.57 20.39 -6.99
CA GLY A 362 -9.51 21.22 -7.53
C GLY A 362 -8.86 20.61 -8.76
N ASP A 363 -8.52 21.43 -9.77
CA ASP A 363 -7.88 21.00 -11.01
C ASP A 363 -6.49 20.40 -10.80
N TYR A 364 -5.89 20.68 -9.66
CA TYR A 364 -4.61 20.15 -9.23
C TYR A 364 -4.68 19.72 -7.76
N PRO A 365 -4.15 18.57 -7.39
CA PRO A 365 -3.47 17.52 -8.17
C PRO A 365 -4.42 16.67 -9.00
N SER A 366 -3.89 15.70 -9.75
CA SER A 366 -4.71 14.67 -10.42
C SER A 366 -5.54 13.88 -9.44
N LEU A 367 -6.77 13.54 -9.82
CA LEU A 367 -7.73 12.80 -9.02
C LEU A 367 -8.03 11.43 -9.63
N GLU A 368 -8.17 10.44 -8.76
CA GLU A 368 -8.70 9.13 -9.11
C GLU A 368 -9.62 8.62 -8.02
N ILE A 369 -10.75 8.01 -8.40
CA ILE A 369 -11.72 7.44 -7.45
C ILE A 369 -12.09 6.03 -7.92
N TYR A 370 -11.91 5.07 -7.01
CA TYR A 370 -12.22 3.67 -7.25
C TYR A 370 -13.12 3.10 -6.16
N GLN A 371 -13.90 2.11 -6.53
CA GLN A 371 -14.73 1.34 -5.60
C GLN A 371 -14.36 -0.13 -5.66
N SER A 372 -14.07 -0.73 -4.51
CA SER A 372 -13.88 -2.17 -4.34
C SER A 372 -15.13 -2.75 -3.69
N MET A 373 -15.80 -3.67 -4.38
CA MET A 373 -17.00 -4.32 -3.87
C MET A 373 -16.65 -5.52 -2.98
N PRO A 374 -17.57 -5.96 -2.08
CA PRO A 374 -17.31 -7.12 -1.22
C PRO A 374 -17.14 -8.44 -1.99
N ASP A 375 -17.66 -8.53 -3.21
CA ASP A 375 -17.50 -9.70 -4.09
C ASP A 375 -16.13 -9.76 -4.80
N GLY A 376 -15.28 -8.75 -4.57
CA GLY A 376 -13.95 -8.63 -5.18
C GLY A 376 -13.93 -7.88 -6.51
N SER A 377 -15.07 -7.45 -7.04
CA SER A 377 -15.10 -6.58 -8.22
C SER A 377 -14.62 -5.17 -7.89
N SER A 378 -14.01 -4.50 -8.88
CA SER A 378 -13.51 -3.13 -8.75
C SER A 378 -14.07 -2.26 -9.87
N HIS A 379 -14.40 -1.01 -9.54
CA HIS A 379 -14.95 -0.03 -10.47
C HIS A 379 -14.18 1.28 -10.41
N THR A 380 -13.88 1.85 -11.57
CA THR A 380 -13.41 3.24 -11.67
C THR A 380 -14.61 4.16 -11.65
N LEU A 381 -14.71 5.03 -10.63
CA LEU A 381 -15.82 5.98 -10.49
C LEU A 381 -15.51 7.32 -11.16
N ALA A 382 -14.26 7.78 -11.03
CA ALA A 382 -13.78 8.99 -11.69
C ALA A 382 -12.27 8.94 -11.86
N GLN A 383 -11.78 9.58 -12.91
CA GLN A 383 -10.37 9.89 -13.13
C GLN A 383 -10.30 11.26 -13.79
N ASP A 384 -9.47 12.13 -13.25
CA ASP A 384 -9.27 13.47 -13.79
C ASP A 384 -7.79 13.85 -13.64
N ALA A 385 -7.14 14.09 -14.77
CA ALA A 385 -5.74 14.46 -14.78
C ALA A 385 -5.62 15.97 -14.49
N ALA A 386 -4.62 16.37 -13.71
CA ALA A 386 -4.28 17.77 -13.54
C ALA A 386 -4.07 18.44 -14.91
N ASP A 387 -4.75 19.55 -15.17
CA ASP A 387 -4.68 20.26 -16.46
C ASP A 387 -3.27 20.77 -16.75
N SER A 388 -2.56 21.23 -15.73
CA SER A 388 -1.17 21.58 -15.86
C SER A 388 -0.28 20.34 -15.85
N GLY A 389 0.11 19.89 -17.02
CA GLY A 389 1.12 18.85 -17.17
C GLY A 389 2.56 19.29 -16.85
N ASN A 390 2.79 20.48 -16.28
CA ASN A 390 4.10 21.06 -16.02
C ASN A 390 4.36 21.32 -14.53
N ALA A 391 5.58 21.75 -14.20
CA ALA A 391 5.99 22.05 -12.82
C ALA A 391 5.32 23.29 -12.21
N PHE A 392 4.55 24.06 -12.97
CA PHE A 392 3.83 25.25 -12.49
C PHE A 392 2.40 24.95 -12.05
N GLY A 393 1.95 23.68 -12.11
CA GLY A 393 0.59 23.26 -11.77
C GLY A 393 0.01 23.90 -10.51
N PRO A 394 0.68 23.85 -9.33
CA PRO A 394 0.16 24.48 -8.13
C PRO A 394 -0.12 25.97 -8.25
N LEU A 395 0.65 26.71 -9.04
CA LEU A 395 0.47 28.14 -9.21
C LEU A 395 -0.67 28.51 -10.17
N THR A 396 -0.91 27.66 -11.16
CA THR A 396 -1.85 27.94 -12.25
C THR A 396 -3.20 27.25 -12.05
N GLU A 397 -3.24 26.08 -11.41
CA GLU A 397 -4.41 25.21 -11.41
C GLU A 397 -5.12 25.10 -10.04
N LEU A 398 -4.44 25.28 -8.90
CA LEU A 398 -5.07 25.20 -7.58
C LEU A 398 -6.30 26.08 -7.37
N PRO A 399 -6.41 27.30 -7.98
CA PRO A 399 -7.61 28.14 -7.87
C PRO A 399 -8.81 27.64 -8.68
N PHE A 400 -8.62 26.68 -9.60
CA PHE A 400 -9.66 26.19 -10.51
C PHE A 400 -10.24 24.85 -10.03
N PHE A 401 -11.38 24.46 -10.62
CA PHE A 401 -12.11 23.27 -10.22
C PHE A 401 -12.67 22.54 -11.42
N HIS A 402 -12.49 21.22 -11.41
CA HIS A 402 -13.26 20.30 -12.23
C HIS A 402 -14.63 20.01 -11.63
N ARG A 403 -15.59 19.69 -12.49
CA ARG A 403 -16.89 19.18 -12.12
C ARG A 403 -16.94 17.69 -12.43
N ILE A 404 -17.37 16.91 -11.43
CA ILE A 404 -17.55 15.46 -11.57
C ILE A 404 -19.04 15.14 -11.44
N GLY A 405 -19.51 14.20 -12.25
CA GLY A 405 -20.88 13.73 -12.24
C GLY A 405 -21.89 14.70 -12.88
N GLU A 406 -23.17 14.46 -12.62
CA GLU A 406 -24.27 15.20 -13.24
C GLU A 406 -24.71 16.46 -12.47
N GLY A 407 -24.10 16.74 -11.30
CA GLY A 407 -24.19 18.04 -10.63
C GLY A 407 -25.18 18.19 -9.49
N SER A 408 -25.94 19.29 -9.43
CA SER A 408 -26.55 19.85 -8.21
C SER A 408 -27.62 18.98 -7.52
N ALA A 409 -28.20 18.00 -8.18
CA ALA A 409 -29.26 17.18 -7.59
C ALA A 409 -28.78 16.33 -6.41
N ALA A 410 -27.53 15.83 -6.46
CA ALA A 410 -26.93 15.07 -5.37
C ALA A 410 -26.75 15.91 -4.09
N PHE A 411 -26.61 17.22 -4.22
CA PHE A 411 -26.43 18.15 -3.09
C PHE A 411 -27.73 18.62 -2.45
N ALA A 412 -28.89 18.42 -3.11
CA ALA A 412 -30.17 18.91 -2.62
C ALA A 412 -30.51 18.47 -1.17
N PRO A 413 -30.22 17.21 -0.75
CA PRO A 413 -30.49 16.78 0.63
C PRO A 413 -29.67 17.53 1.69
N TYR A 414 -28.54 18.10 1.30
CA TYR A 414 -27.62 18.77 2.23
C TYR A 414 -27.80 20.29 2.29
N ALA A 415 -28.84 20.82 1.63
CA ALA A 415 -29.13 22.25 1.68
C ALA A 415 -29.56 22.63 3.10
N SER A 416 -28.81 23.55 3.74
CA SER A 416 -29.20 24.06 5.04
C SER A 416 -30.42 24.97 4.93
N PRO A 417 -31.46 24.81 5.76
CA PRO A 417 -32.59 25.69 5.79
C PRO A 417 -32.27 27.08 6.36
N VAL A 418 -31.07 27.30 6.88
CA VAL A 418 -30.71 28.56 7.55
C VAL A 418 -30.47 29.68 6.50
N PRO A 419 -31.17 30.83 6.59
CA PRO A 419 -30.98 31.97 5.72
C PRO A 419 -29.52 32.49 5.73
N GLY A 420 -28.99 32.95 4.57
CA GLY A 420 -27.62 33.36 4.39
C GLY A 420 -27.11 34.38 5.42
N ALA A 421 -27.89 35.43 5.70
CA ALA A 421 -27.50 36.45 6.70
C ALA A 421 -27.37 35.92 8.15
N PHE A 422 -28.05 34.81 8.47
CA PHE A 422 -27.95 34.15 9.77
C PHE A 422 -26.79 33.17 9.79
N ARG A 423 -26.42 32.63 8.65
CA ARG A 423 -25.24 31.73 8.48
C ARG A 423 -23.95 32.48 8.82
N ASP A 424 -23.82 33.73 8.34
CA ASP A 424 -22.65 34.58 8.64
C ASP A 424 -22.52 34.87 10.14
N PHE A 425 -23.67 35.01 10.85
CA PHE A 425 -23.66 35.22 12.31
C PHE A 425 -23.28 33.97 13.08
N ILE A 426 -23.73 32.79 12.63
CA ILE A 426 -23.43 31.51 13.24
C ILE A 426 -21.92 31.20 13.15
N ASP A 427 -21.29 31.58 12.05
CA ASP A 427 -19.86 31.35 11.82
C ASP A 427 -18.95 32.21 12.72
N ILE A 428 -19.49 33.30 13.28
CA ILE A 428 -18.76 34.23 14.15
C ILE A 428 -18.84 33.82 15.64
N VAL A 429 -19.88 33.10 16.06
CA VAL A 429 -20.14 32.76 17.48
C VAL A 429 -19.99 31.27 17.75
N PRO A 430 -18.87 30.83 18.35
CA PRO A 430 -18.68 29.42 18.69
C PRO A 430 -19.77 28.89 19.62
N GLY A 431 -20.32 27.71 19.34
CA GLY A 431 -21.35 27.04 20.14
C GLY A 431 -22.82 27.37 19.76
N VAL A 432 -23.06 28.41 18.98
CA VAL A 432 -24.42 28.70 18.45
C VAL A 432 -24.72 27.79 17.25
N ARG A 433 -23.71 27.30 16.60
CA ARG A 433 -23.77 26.48 15.38
C ARG A 433 -24.61 25.21 15.55
N GLU A 434 -24.32 24.40 16.54
CA GLU A 434 -25.04 23.12 16.81
C GLU A 434 -26.49 23.34 17.22
N TRP A 435 -26.77 24.47 17.85
CA TRP A 435 -28.12 24.79 18.36
C TRP A 435 -29.07 25.28 17.25
N VAL A 436 -28.51 25.88 16.18
CA VAL A 436 -29.31 26.55 15.12
C VAL A 436 -29.48 25.67 13.89
N ASP A 437 -28.51 24.82 13.56
CA ASP A 437 -28.58 23.89 12.41
C ASP A 437 -28.21 22.48 12.82
N PRO A 438 -29.19 21.62 13.15
CA PRO A 438 -28.91 20.24 13.51
C PRO A 438 -28.30 19.40 12.37
N ASN A 439 -28.30 19.92 11.16
CA ASN A 439 -27.71 19.27 10.00
C ASN A 439 -26.31 19.82 9.66
N MET A 440 -25.69 20.57 10.56
CA MET A 440 -24.31 21.03 10.34
C MET A 440 -23.36 19.85 10.10
N PRO A 441 -22.46 19.98 9.12
CA PRO A 441 -21.49 18.92 8.86
C PRO A 441 -20.61 18.66 10.08
N THR A 442 -20.28 17.39 10.30
CA THR A 442 -19.37 16.95 11.36
C THR A 442 -17.93 17.13 10.89
N ASP A 443 -17.12 17.83 11.66
CA ASP A 443 -15.68 17.84 11.48
C ASP A 443 -15.12 16.46 11.84
N LEU A 444 -14.27 15.89 10.97
CA LEU A 444 -13.59 14.65 11.29
C LEU A 444 -12.59 14.85 12.43
N GLY A 445 -12.45 13.86 13.27
CA GLY A 445 -11.58 13.87 14.44
C GLY A 445 -10.39 12.90 14.34
N PRO A 446 -9.49 12.92 15.32
CA PRO A 446 -8.40 11.96 15.41
C PRO A 446 -8.92 10.53 15.67
N THR A 447 -8.06 9.53 15.40
CA THR A 447 -8.43 8.10 15.49
C THR A 447 -8.80 7.64 16.90
N ASP A 448 -8.34 8.31 17.94
CA ASP A 448 -8.66 8.06 19.35
C ASP A 448 -9.98 8.71 19.82
N GLN A 449 -10.55 9.64 19.01
CA GLN A 449 -11.80 10.34 19.32
C GLN A 449 -12.70 10.45 18.07
N VAL A 450 -13.16 9.30 17.58
CA VAL A 450 -13.93 9.20 16.33
C VAL A 450 -15.33 9.82 16.49
N PRO A 451 -15.61 10.98 15.89
CA PRO A 451 -16.94 11.59 15.96
C PRO A 451 -17.96 10.81 15.14
N ASN A 452 -19.22 10.85 15.55
CA ASN A 452 -20.32 10.38 14.73
C ASN A 452 -20.71 11.48 13.71
N VAL A 453 -20.79 11.08 12.47
CA VAL A 453 -21.20 11.97 11.37
C VAL A 453 -22.72 12.22 11.48
N VAL A 454 -23.12 13.48 11.32
CA VAL A 454 -24.52 13.85 11.34
C VAL A 454 -25.27 13.26 10.16
N VAL A 455 -26.43 12.66 10.44
CA VAL A 455 -27.38 12.22 9.41
C VAL A 455 -28.35 13.37 9.14
N VAL A 456 -28.34 13.84 7.88
CA VAL A 456 -29.21 14.93 7.42
C VAL A 456 -30.66 14.47 7.49
N ARG A 457 -31.56 15.31 8.05
CA ARG A 457 -32.97 15.00 8.25
C ARG A 457 -33.87 15.72 7.25
#